data_6686e355e1f79dfcb3e5c91ef8678fc4
#
_entry.id   6686e355e1f79dfcb3e5c91ef8678fc4
#
_cell.length_a   1.000
_cell.length_b   1.000
_cell.length_c   1.000
_cell.angle_alpha   90.00
_cell.angle_beta   90.00
_cell.angle_gamma   90.00
#
_symmetry.space_group_name_H-M   'P 1'
#
loop_
_entity.id
_entity.type
_entity.pdbx_description
1 polymer ?
#
loop_
_entity_poly.entity_id
_entity_poly.type
_entity_poly.pdbx_seq_one_letter_code
_entity_poly.pdbx_strand_id
1 'polypeptide(L)'
;MTNILYKYKGIFIYNNKMPNIDIQIKEFNKINYHVVEKNLLEDKNNKDYAFKVPISSKLTLEFSGKDNANVIVNTLRRVVYDNIPTYAFPVDLIKISDNNTIYNNDYMRLRLSQVPILNTDLDIYSLDPIYWINVDYSDPKRPKHSSEKQIEIAINVYNDTNFNKNITTNDIHYYEDGVELQKFNKECPLLIIQLRPAETFKCTMRAVLGVGERDNIWASAANAYYDDFTTDNMKEGFIDNPNNKINFTVESQGQYDEYILLIKACNYIVKKLDDIGNDLNKRFASKEIKESADLIIVLDGEDHTMGQLLNYFLQNHPDVMCSGLSKPDHLVNSVQIRISCADDIKSPIKPIFEQINLIKETYLHIEKILNKLNNKHKEKPNSRMKTKR
;
A
#
# COMPACT_ATOMS: atom_id res chain seq x y z
N MET A 1 27.10 20.51 33.43
CA MET A 1 26.59 19.37 32.63
C MET A 1 26.41 19.88 31.22
N THR A 2 27.38 19.64 30.38
CA THR A 2 27.49 20.14 29.01
C THR A 2 26.77 19.18 28.07
N ASN A 3 25.63 19.63 27.54
CA ASN A 3 24.90 18.91 26.49
C ASN A 3 25.68 19.00 25.18
N ILE A 4 26.21 17.90 24.74
CA ILE A 4 26.82 17.74 23.43
C ILE A 4 25.67 17.58 22.40
N LEU A 5 25.29 18.68 21.80
CA LEU A 5 24.42 18.69 20.60
C LEU A 5 25.26 18.31 19.39
N TYR A 6 25.11 17.07 18.92
CA TYR A 6 25.67 16.65 17.64
C TYR A 6 24.90 17.32 16.51
N LYS A 7 25.52 18.32 15.90
CA LYS A 7 25.06 18.94 14.66
C LYS A 7 25.45 18.06 13.46
N TYR A 8 24.53 17.25 12.96
CA TYR A 8 24.66 16.73 11.60
C TYR A 8 24.25 17.81 10.61
N LYS A 9 25.22 18.58 10.11
CA LYS A 9 25.02 19.42 8.94
C LYS A 9 25.30 18.59 7.67
N GLY A 10 24.26 17.89 7.17
CA GLY A 10 24.21 17.58 5.75
C GLY A 10 23.93 18.91 5.03
N ILE A 11 24.90 19.42 4.27
CA ILE A 11 24.75 20.66 3.49
C ILE A 11 23.82 20.34 2.31
N PHE A 12 22.51 20.50 2.49
CA PHE A 12 21.59 20.61 1.37
C PHE A 12 21.66 22.03 0.82
N ILE A 13 22.41 22.19 -0.27
CA ILE A 13 22.41 23.42 -1.04
C ILE A 13 21.08 23.47 -1.78
N TYR A 14 20.19 24.39 -1.37
CA TYR A 14 18.96 24.73 -2.09
C TYR A 14 19.29 25.33 -3.46
N ASN A 15 19.57 24.48 -4.41
CA ASN A 15 19.43 24.79 -5.82
C ASN A 15 18.20 24.06 -6.31
N ASN A 16 17.40 24.64 -7.20
CA ASN A 16 16.27 24.03 -7.92
C ASN A 16 16.67 22.76 -8.71
N LYS A 17 17.36 21.82 -8.06
CA LYS A 17 17.75 20.54 -8.62
C LYS A 17 16.72 19.49 -8.23
N MET A 18 16.25 18.76 -9.23
CA MET A 18 15.46 17.56 -9.00
C MET A 18 16.12 16.68 -7.93
N PRO A 19 15.32 16.06 -7.03
CA PRO A 19 15.83 15.15 -6.00
C PRO A 19 16.72 14.07 -6.63
N ASN A 20 17.89 13.85 -6.03
CA ASN A 20 18.83 12.84 -6.50
C ASN A 20 18.44 11.47 -5.91
N ILE A 21 17.36 10.90 -6.45
CA ILE A 21 16.89 9.55 -6.15
C ILE A 21 16.85 8.78 -7.46
N ASP A 22 17.48 7.60 -7.47
CA ASP A 22 17.42 6.63 -8.57
C ASP A 22 16.79 5.33 -8.08
N ILE A 23 16.06 4.65 -8.96
CA ILE A 23 15.36 3.41 -8.65
C ILE A 23 15.71 2.38 -9.72
N GLN A 24 16.22 1.23 -9.27
CA GLN A 24 16.57 0.11 -10.13
C GLN A 24 15.82 -1.15 -9.72
N ILE A 25 15.46 -1.98 -10.70
CA ILE A 25 14.81 -3.27 -10.44
C ILE A 25 15.91 -4.27 -10.04
N LYS A 26 15.80 -4.84 -8.84
CA LYS A 26 16.64 -5.97 -8.41
C LYS A 26 16.04 -7.30 -8.76
N GLU A 27 14.77 -7.47 -8.43
CA GLU A 27 14.05 -8.71 -8.65
C GLU A 27 12.61 -8.39 -9.03
N PHE A 28 12.10 -9.06 -10.04
CA PHE A 28 10.70 -9.03 -10.38
C PHE A 28 10.23 -10.43 -10.77
N ASN A 29 9.49 -11.05 -9.88
CA ASN A 29 8.83 -12.34 -10.10
C ASN A 29 7.35 -12.06 -10.23
N LYS A 30 6.78 -12.29 -11.41
CA LYS A 30 5.35 -12.24 -11.62
C LYS A 30 4.84 -13.67 -11.76
N ILE A 31 3.92 -14.05 -10.89
CA ILE A 31 3.21 -15.30 -11.06
C ILE A 31 2.29 -15.12 -12.24
N ASN A 32 2.58 -15.86 -13.30
CA ASN A 32 1.63 -16.01 -14.36
C ASN A 32 0.65 -17.13 -13.95
N TYR A 33 -0.45 -16.75 -13.31
CA TYR A 33 -1.51 -17.69 -12.91
C TYR A 33 -2.12 -18.45 -14.12
N HIS A 34 -1.75 -18.09 -15.33
CA HIS A 34 -2.17 -18.76 -16.56
C HIS A 34 -1.21 -19.86 -17.03
N VAL A 35 -0.02 -19.96 -16.45
CA VAL A 35 0.97 -20.97 -16.83
C VAL A 35 1.50 -21.63 -15.56
N VAL A 36 0.77 -22.61 -15.04
CA VAL A 36 1.41 -23.64 -14.22
C VAL A 36 2.20 -24.49 -15.21
N GLU A 37 3.52 -24.47 -15.13
CA GLU A 37 4.32 -25.41 -15.90
C GLU A 37 3.94 -26.82 -15.46
N LYS A 38 3.22 -27.53 -16.32
CA LYS A 38 2.81 -28.94 -16.11
C LYS A 38 3.98 -29.83 -15.70
N ASN A 39 5.17 -29.49 -16.16
CA ASN A 39 6.42 -30.17 -15.85
C ASN A 39 6.81 -30.14 -14.36
N LEU A 40 6.32 -29.17 -13.60
CA LEU A 40 6.57 -29.11 -12.16
C LEU A 40 5.68 -30.07 -11.36
N LEU A 41 4.54 -30.48 -11.89
CA LEU A 41 3.61 -31.39 -11.23
C LEU A 41 3.92 -32.87 -11.53
N GLU A 42 4.70 -33.17 -12.56
CA GLU A 42 4.99 -34.55 -13.03
C GLU A 42 6.27 -35.14 -12.42
N ASP A 43 7.15 -34.33 -11.83
CA ASP A 43 8.40 -34.83 -11.26
C ASP A 43 8.21 -35.34 -9.82
N LYS A 44 7.67 -36.56 -9.70
CA LYS A 44 7.36 -37.22 -8.40
C LYS A 44 8.58 -37.53 -7.52
N ASN A 45 9.78 -37.32 -8.03
CA ASN A 45 11.03 -37.71 -7.34
C ASN A 45 11.72 -36.52 -6.64
N ASN A 46 11.23 -35.30 -6.76
CA ASN A 46 11.89 -34.13 -6.21
C ASN A 46 11.25 -33.71 -4.87
N LYS A 47 11.87 -34.10 -3.76
CA LYS A 47 11.42 -33.75 -2.39
C LYS A 47 11.49 -32.25 -2.06
N ASP A 48 12.14 -31.44 -2.90
CA ASP A 48 12.29 -29.98 -2.74
C ASP A 48 11.19 -29.18 -3.45
N TYR A 49 10.12 -29.81 -3.83
CA TYR A 49 9.04 -29.23 -4.64
C TYR A 49 8.38 -27.99 -4.02
N ALA A 50 8.19 -28.01 -2.71
CA ALA A 50 7.47 -26.94 -2.01
C ALA A 50 8.17 -25.57 -2.03
N PHE A 51 9.47 -25.52 -2.35
CA PHE A 51 10.26 -24.29 -2.25
C PHE A 51 10.62 -23.65 -3.59
N LYS A 52 10.26 -24.26 -4.72
CA LYS A 52 10.66 -23.76 -6.05
C LYS A 52 9.55 -23.06 -6.82
N VAL A 53 8.31 -23.16 -6.37
CA VAL A 53 7.18 -22.48 -7.00
C VAL A 53 7.01 -21.12 -6.33
N PRO A 54 7.15 -19.99 -7.05
CA PRO A 54 6.86 -18.70 -6.47
C PRO A 54 5.38 -18.64 -6.07
N ILE A 55 5.11 -18.39 -4.79
CA ILE A 55 3.76 -18.40 -4.21
C ILE A 55 3.07 -17.05 -4.42
N SER A 56 3.82 -15.96 -4.66
CA SER A 56 3.30 -14.61 -4.85
C SER A 56 4.07 -13.83 -5.92
N SER A 57 3.41 -12.84 -6.52
CA SER A 57 4.11 -11.82 -7.32
C SER A 57 4.94 -10.95 -6.40
N LYS A 58 6.19 -10.68 -6.76
CA LYS A 58 7.14 -9.94 -5.94
C LYS A 58 7.93 -8.95 -6.78
N LEU A 59 7.93 -7.71 -6.39
CA LEU A 59 8.76 -6.66 -6.97
C LEU A 59 9.73 -6.13 -5.92
N THR A 60 11.04 -6.24 -6.17
CA THR A 60 12.08 -5.66 -5.34
C THR A 60 12.80 -4.56 -6.11
N LEU A 61 12.76 -3.35 -5.57
CA LEU A 61 13.39 -2.15 -6.10
C LEU A 61 14.55 -1.73 -5.19
N GLU A 62 15.67 -1.34 -5.77
CA GLU A 62 16.74 -0.63 -5.07
C GLU A 62 16.54 0.86 -5.24
N PHE A 63 16.28 1.55 -4.14
CA PHE A 63 16.32 3.00 -4.04
C PHE A 63 17.74 3.43 -3.69
N SER A 64 18.28 4.41 -4.40
CA SER A 64 19.63 4.93 -4.15
C SER A 64 19.69 6.43 -4.44
N GLY A 65 20.71 7.09 -3.93
CA GLY A 65 20.92 8.52 -4.17
C GLY A 65 21.13 9.31 -2.88
N LYS A 66 21.65 10.52 -3.01
CA LYS A 66 21.98 11.37 -1.85
C LYS A 66 20.75 11.82 -1.06
N ASP A 67 19.62 12.00 -1.76
CA ASP A 67 18.37 12.48 -1.17
C ASP A 67 17.44 11.34 -0.78
N ASN A 68 17.89 10.08 -0.97
CA ASN A 68 17.15 8.91 -0.52
C ASN A 68 17.27 8.75 1.00
N ALA A 69 16.15 8.42 1.65
CA ALA A 69 16.08 8.23 3.09
C ALA A 69 15.03 7.17 3.46
N ASN A 70 15.25 6.49 4.59
CA ASN A 70 14.36 5.47 5.11
C ASN A 70 12.93 5.99 5.30
N VAL A 71 12.75 7.25 5.69
CA VAL A 71 11.43 7.85 5.90
C VAL A 71 10.61 7.88 4.61
N ILE A 72 11.24 8.13 3.45
CA ILE A 72 10.58 8.17 2.13
C ILE A 72 10.04 6.78 1.79
N VAL A 73 10.89 5.76 1.91
CA VAL A 73 10.54 4.37 1.60
C VAL A 73 9.52 3.81 2.60
N ASN A 74 9.68 4.14 3.90
CA ASN A 74 8.74 3.71 4.94
C ASN A 74 7.35 4.35 4.76
N THR A 75 7.29 5.59 4.29
CA THR A 75 6.01 6.24 3.98
C THR A 75 5.31 5.51 2.82
N LEU A 76 6.05 5.17 1.74
CA LEU A 76 5.49 4.34 0.65
C LEU A 76 4.97 3.01 1.17
N ARG A 77 5.76 2.32 2.01
CA ARG A 77 5.37 1.04 2.62
C ARG A 77 4.04 1.13 3.36
N ARG A 78 3.89 2.14 4.22
CA ARG A 78 2.66 2.33 5.01
C ARG A 78 1.48 2.69 4.14
N VAL A 79 1.65 3.64 3.20
CA VAL A 79 0.57 4.05 2.30
C VAL A 79 0.08 2.91 1.41
N VAL A 80 0.99 2.05 0.94
CA VAL A 80 0.63 0.86 0.16
C VAL A 80 -0.27 -0.09 0.95
N TYR A 81 -0.04 -0.27 2.25
CA TYR A 81 -0.89 -1.12 3.08
C TYR A 81 -2.23 -0.49 3.42
N ASP A 82 -2.18 0.77 3.89
CA ASP A 82 -3.27 1.34 4.67
C ASP A 82 -4.23 2.19 3.82
N ASN A 83 -3.72 2.86 2.77
CA ASN A 83 -4.45 3.99 2.20
C ASN A 83 -4.90 3.82 0.74
N ILE A 84 -4.45 2.77 0.05
CA ILE A 84 -4.87 2.55 -1.34
C ILE A 84 -6.25 1.91 -1.38
N PRO A 85 -7.24 2.52 -2.09
CA PRO A 85 -8.59 1.98 -2.16
C PRO A 85 -8.62 0.61 -2.85
N THR A 86 -9.29 -0.35 -2.22
CA THR A 86 -9.48 -1.70 -2.74
C THR A 86 -10.90 -2.19 -2.47
N TYR A 87 -11.30 -3.27 -3.17
CA TYR A 87 -12.54 -3.98 -2.89
C TYR A 87 -12.29 -5.16 -1.96
N ALA A 88 -13.19 -5.38 -1.02
CA ALA A 88 -13.21 -6.58 -0.19
C ALA A 88 -14.65 -6.99 0.15
N PHE A 89 -14.81 -8.20 0.69
CA PHE A 89 -16.08 -8.75 1.12
C PHE A 89 -16.22 -8.64 2.65
N PRO A 90 -16.86 -7.59 3.19
CA PRO A 90 -17.12 -7.51 4.63
C PRO A 90 -18.01 -8.65 5.10
N VAL A 91 -17.75 -9.13 6.29
CA VAL A 91 -18.48 -10.26 6.91
C VAL A 91 -19.99 -10.02 6.92
N ASP A 92 -20.41 -8.77 7.15
CA ASP A 92 -21.84 -8.38 7.22
C ASP A 92 -22.56 -8.49 5.86
N LEU A 93 -21.83 -8.44 4.75
CA LEU A 93 -22.37 -8.58 3.39
C LEU A 93 -22.26 -9.99 2.82
N ILE A 94 -21.86 -10.97 3.65
CA ILE A 94 -21.79 -12.38 3.29
C ILE A 94 -23.03 -13.08 3.84
N LYS A 95 -23.96 -13.43 2.96
CA LYS A 95 -25.23 -14.08 3.30
C LYS A 95 -25.17 -15.56 2.97
N ILE A 96 -25.10 -16.42 3.98
CA ILE A 96 -25.16 -17.87 3.84
C ILE A 96 -26.61 -18.27 4.00
N SER A 97 -27.23 -18.79 2.92
CA SER A 97 -28.63 -19.19 2.90
C SER A 97 -28.85 -20.66 3.22
N ASP A 98 -27.84 -21.49 2.92
CA ASP A 98 -27.94 -22.95 3.20
C ASP A 98 -26.52 -23.47 3.49
N ASN A 99 -26.36 -24.13 4.64
CA ASN A 99 -25.10 -24.71 5.07
C ASN A 99 -25.38 -25.88 6.04
N ASN A 100 -25.28 -27.09 5.53
CA ASN A 100 -25.37 -28.31 6.37
C ASN A 100 -23.99 -28.99 6.54
N THR A 101 -22.91 -28.25 6.27
CA THR A 101 -21.53 -28.74 6.41
C THR A 101 -21.09 -28.72 7.88
N ILE A 102 -19.93 -29.32 8.15
CA ILE A 102 -19.32 -29.28 9.49
C ILE A 102 -18.84 -27.89 9.94
N TYR A 103 -18.68 -26.95 8.98
CA TYR A 103 -18.20 -25.60 9.27
C TYR A 103 -19.37 -24.69 9.62
N ASN A 104 -19.26 -23.96 10.74
CA ASN A 104 -20.29 -22.99 11.10
C ASN A 104 -20.26 -21.75 10.16
N ASN A 105 -21.35 -21.01 10.17
CA ASN A 105 -21.51 -19.86 9.27
C ASN A 105 -20.50 -18.73 9.57
N ASP A 106 -20.13 -18.50 10.82
CA ASP A 106 -19.22 -17.43 11.20
C ASP A 106 -17.79 -17.74 10.72
N TYR A 107 -17.35 -18.99 10.86
CA TYR A 107 -16.08 -19.44 10.28
C TYR A 107 -16.07 -19.28 8.74
N MET A 108 -17.18 -19.66 8.09
CA MET A 108 -17.26 -19.53 6.63
C MET A 108 -17.30 -18.08 6.18
N ARG A 109 -18.00 -17.18 6.90
CA ARG A 109 -17.97 -15.74 6.61
C ARG A 109 -16.56 -15.17 6.72
N LEU A 110 -15.83 -15.50 7.80
CA LEU A 110 -14.45 -15.06 7.97
C LEU A 110 -13.55 -15.57 6.85
N ARG A 111 -13.69 -16.85 6.45
CA ARG A 111 -12.92 -17.42 5.34
C ARG A 111 -13.26 -16.78 4.01
N LEU A 112 -14.53 -16.54 3.72
CA LEU A 112 -15.01 -15.93 2.48
C LEU A 112 -14.62 -14.44 2.37
N SER A 113 -14.53 -13.72 3.50
CA SER A 113 -14.07 -12.33 3.49
C SER A 113 -12.63 -12.17 2.99
N GLN A 114 -11.82 -13.23 3.05
CA GLN A 114 -10.44 -13.26 2.57
C GLN A 114 -10.30 -13.66 1.09
N VAL A 115 -11.40 -13.87 0.37
CA VAL A 115 -11.34 -14.16 -1.07
C VAL A 115 -10.87 -12.90 -1.81
N PRO A 116 -9.75 -12.96 -2.55
CA PRO A 116 -9.20 -11.80 -3.22
C PRO A 116 -10.07 -11.40 -4.41
N ILE A 117 -10.16 -10.10 -4.67
CA ILE A 117 -10.77 -9.56 -5.88
C ILE A 117 -9.64 -9.17 -6.83
N LEU A 118 -9.55 -9.89 -7.95
CA LEU A 118 -8.42 -9.78 -8.87
C LEU A 118 -8.69 -8.78 -10.00
N ASN A 119 -7.64 -8.07 -10.43
CA ASN A 119 -7.62 -7.26 -11.65
C ASN A 119 -8.84 -6.33 -11.80
N THR A 120 -9.14 -5.55 -10.77
CA THR A 120 -10.16 -4.50 -10.84
C THR A 120 -9.57 -3.26 -11.52
N ASP A 121 -10.25 -2.79 -12.55
CA ASP A 121 -9.93 -1.51 -13.19
C ASP A 121 -10.56 -0.38 -12.37
N LEU A 122 -9.84 0.09 -11.37
CA LEU A 122 -10.25 1.17 -10.49
C LEU A 122 -9.21 2.30 -10.55
N ASP A 123 -9.61 3.43 -11.13
CA ASP A 123 -8.70 4.56 -11.39
C ASP A 123 -8.70 5.61 -10.27
N ILE A 124 -8.88 5.21 -9.02
CA ILE A 124 -8.75 6.11 -7.87
C ILE A 124 -7.51 5.72 -7.05
N TYR A 125 -6.86 6.70 -6.47
CA TYR A 125 -5.68 6.54 -5.61
C TYR A 125 -5.91 7.02 -4.18
N SER A 126 -7.05 7.62 -3.89
CA SER A 126 -7.47 7.99 -2.53
C SER A 126 -8.98 7.86 -2.38
N LEU A 127 -9.44 7.54 -1.18
CA LEU A 127 -10.84 7.46 -0.82
C LEU A 127 -11.11 8.39 0.35
N ASP A 128 -12.09 9.30 0.20
CA ASP A 128 -12.40 10.26 1.26
C ASP A 128 -12.96 9.54 2.50
N PRO A 129 -12.63 10.01 3.71
CA PRO A 129 -13.06 9.41 4.98
C PRO A 129 -14.56 9.18 5.10
N ILE A 130 -15.39 9.99 4.45
CA ILE A 130 -16.86 9.87 4.45
C ILE A 130 -17.35 8.52 3.89
N TYR A 131 -16.57 7.86 3.04
CA TYR A 131 -16.95 6.59 2.41
C TYR A 131 -16.59 5.35 3.22
N TRP A 132 -15.72 5.50 4.26
CA TRP A 132 -15.22 4.33 5.00
C TRP A 132 -15.14 4.52 6.52
N ILE A 133 -14.99 5.74 7.08
CA ILE A 133 -14.97 5.95 8.52
C ILE A 133 -16.39 5.83 9.07
N ASN A 134 -16.59 4.94 10.05
CA ASN A 134 -17.87 4.70 10.73
C ASN A 134 -19.05 4.40 9.78
N VAL A 135 -18.77 3.91 8.57
CA VAL A 135 -19.80 3.55 7.60
C VAL A 135 -20.30 2.15 7.89
N ASP A 136 -21.63 2.00 8.04
CA ASP A 136 -22.28 0.70 8.03
C ASP A 136 -22.47 0.24 6.58
N TYR A 137 -21.71 -0.76 6.15
CA TYR A 137 -21.79 -1.29 4.80
C TYR A 137 -23.07 -2.07 4.51
N SER A 138 -23.83 -2.47 5.54
CA SER A 138 -25.12 -3.13 5.38
C SER A 138 -26.24 -2.13 5.04
N ASP A 139 -26.08 -0.84 5.35
CA ASP A 139 -27.06 0.20 5.02
C ASP A 139 -27.11 0.47 3.50
N PRO A 140 -28.26 0.25 2.86
CA PRO A 140 -28.44 0.58 1.43
C PRO A 140 -28.20 2.06 1.07
N LYS A 141 -28.41 2.96 2.05
CA LYS A 141 -28.28 4.42 1.89
C LYS A 141 -26.88 4.94 2.20
N ARG A 142 -25.90 4.06 2.48
CA ARG A 142 -24.54 4.49 2.75
C ARG A 142 -23.97 5.36 1.62
N PRO A 143 -23.09 6.31 1.92
CA PRO A 143 -22.38 7.06 0.89
C PRO A 143 -21.55 6.09 0.03
N LYS A 144 -21.61 6.24 -1.28
CA LYS A 144 -20.84 5.45 -2.26
C LYS A 144 -20.04 6.37 -3.13
N HIS A 145 -18.80 6.00 -3.41
CA HIS A 145 -18.00 6.72 -4.39
C HIS A 145 -18.56 6.49 -5.80
N SER A 146 -18.51 7.51 -6.66
CA SER A 146 -19.06 7.45 -8.04
C SER A 146 -18.43 6.35 -8.90
N SER A 147 -17.18 5.99 -8.62
CA SER A 147 -16.45 4.91 -9.32
C SER A 147 -16.63 3.53 -8.68
N GLU A 148 -17.48 3.40 -7.65
CA GLU A 148 -17.68 2.11 -6.98
C GLU A 148 -18.54 1.20 -7.85
N LYS A 149 -17.94 0.08 -8.29
CA LYS A 149 -18.60 -0.97 -9.06
C LYS A 149 -19.38 -1.93 -8.15
N GLN A 150 -20.45 -2.49 -8.68
CA GLN A 150 -21.19 -3.56 -8.00
C GLN A 150 -20.52 -4.90 -8.28
N ILE A 151 -19.83 -5.46 -7.28
CA ILE A 151 -19.15 -6.75 -7.38
C ILE A 151 -19.86 -7.73 -6.46
N GLU A 152 -20.31 -8.85 -7.03
CA GLU A 152 -21.03 -9.91 -6.31
C GLU A 152 -20.48 -11.28 -6.66
N ILE A 153 -20.45 -12.18 -5.68
CA ILE A 153 -20.16 -13.60 -5.88
C ILE A 153 -21.36 -14.41 -5.39
N ALA A 154 -21.78 -15.39 -6.19
CA ALA A 154 -22.75 -16.39 -5.80
C ALA A 154 -22.12 -17.79 -5.81
N ILE A 155 -22.39 -18.56 -4.76
CA ILE A 155 -21.99 -19.94 -4.59
C ILE A 155 -23.25 -20.75 -4.37
N ASN A 156 -23.48 -21.76 -5.19
CA ASN A 156 -24.63 -22.67 -5.04
C ASN A 156 -24.20 -24.09 -5.43
N VAL A 157 -23.79 -24.85 -4.45
CA VAL A 157 -23.17 -26.16 -4.67
C VAL A 157 -23.77 -27.23 -3.78
N TYR A 158 -23.94 -28.40 -4.36
CA TYR A 158 -24.38 -29.61 -3.70
C TYR A 158 -23.43 -30.76 -4.09
N ASN A 159 -23.09 -31.62 -3.15
CA ASN A 159 -22.29 -32.79 -3.42
C ASN A 159 -23.22 -34.03 -3.56
N ASP A 160 -23.47 -34.41 -4.79
CA ASP A 160 -24.26 -35.58 -5.17
C ASP A 160 -23.43 -36.87 -5.27
N THR A 161 -22.13 -36.80 -5.00
CA THR A 161 -21.20 -37.92 -5.10
C THR A 161 -21.04 -38.63 -3.74
N ASN A 162 -20.56 -39.88 -3.77
CA ASN A 162 -20.24 -40.64 -2.56
C ASN A 162 -18.84 -40.31 -1.97
N PHE A 163 -18.15 -39.31 -2.51
CA PHE A 163 -16.80 -38.90 -2.12
C PHE A 163 -16.80 -37.42 -1.71
N ASN A 164 -15.77 -37.02 -0.96
CA ASN A 164 -15.57 -35.60 -0.65
C ASN A 164 -15.30 -34.82 -1.94
N LYS A 165 -15.99 -33.69 -2.12
CA LYS A 165 -15.87 -32.80 -3.26
C LYS A 165 -15.23 -31.48 -2.83
N ASN A 166 -14.14 -31.09 -3.48
CA ASN A 166 -13.52 -29.77 -3.28
C ASN A 166 -14.28 -28.73 -4.10
N ILE A 167 -14.81 -27.73 -3.44
CA ILE A 167 -15.40 -26.55 -4.06
C ILE A 167 -14.37 -25.45 -4.10
N THR A 168 -14.16 -24.91 -5.28
CA THR A 168 -13.09 -23.97 -5.57
C THR A 168 -13.65 -22.71 -6.24
N THR A 169 -12.77 -21.77 -6.58
CA THR A 169 -13.13 -20.59 -7.39
C THR A 169 -13.60 -20.91 -8.81
N ASN A 170 -13.52 -22.17 -9.26
CA ASN A 170 -14.14 -22.61 -10.51
C ASN A 170 -15.63 -22.91 -10.39
N ASP A 171 -16.12 -23.09 -9.15
CA ASP A 171 -17.51 -23.44 -8.85
C ASP A 171 -18.33 -22.22 -8.38
N ILE A 172 -17.79 -21.01 -8.51
CA ILE A 172 -18.44 -19.74 -8.14
C ILE A 172 -18.84 -18.95 -9.37
N HIS A 173 -19.87 -18.12 -9.21
CA HIS A 173 -20.29 -17.14 -10.20
C HIS A 173 -19.87 -15.75 -9.73
N TYR A 174 -18.99 -15.08 -10.49
CA TYR A 174 -18.52 -13.73 -10.21
C TYR A 174 -19.19 -12.73 -11.14
N TYR A 175 -19.82 -11.71 -10.58
CA TYR A 175 -20.52 -10.66 -11.32
C TYR A 175 -19.87 -9.30 -11.05
N GLU A 176 -19.69 -8.50 -12.10
CA GLU A 176 -19.26 -7.11 -12.03
C GLU A 176 -20.27 -6.28 -12.82
N ASP A 177 -20.96 -5.35 -12.12
CA ASP A 177 -22.06 -4.54 -12.66
C ASP A 177 -23.14 -5.38 -13.39
N GLY A 178 -23.47 -6.55 -12.85
CA GLY A 178 -24.45 -7.48 -13.38
C GLY A 178 -23.98 -8.37 -14.54
N VAL A 179 -22.72 -8.22 -14.97
CA VAL A 179 -22.11 -9.08 -16.01
C VAL A 179 -21.30 -10.19 -15.33
N GLU A 180 -21.54 -11.43 -15.73
CA GLU A 180 -20.76 -12.57 -15.26
C GLU A 180 -19.38 -12.60 -15.91
N LEU A 181 -18.34 -12.67 -15.11
CA LEU A 181 -16.94 -12.63 -15.54
C LEU A 181 -16.14 -13.79 -14.93
N GLN A 182 -15.15 -14.30 -15.69
CA GLN A 182 -14.17 -15.24 -15.17
C GLN A 182 -12.92 -14.49 -14.72
N LYS A 183 -12.84 -14.19 -13.42
CA LYS A 183 -11.68 -13.48 -12.85
C LYS A 183 -10.59 -14.41 -12.32
N PHE A 184 -10.97 -15.60 -11.85
CA PHE A 184 -10.04 -16.57 -11.27
C PHE A 184 -9.44 -17.49 -12.33
N ASN A 185 -8.19 -17.88 -12.11
CA ASN A 185 -7.53 -18.84 -12.99
C ASN A 185 -8.11 -20.24 -12.81
N LYS A 186 -8.56 -20.83 -13.91
CA LYS A 186 -9.14 -22.19 -13.93
C LYS A 186 -8.12 -23.27 -13.63
N GLU A 187 -6.84 -23.07 -13.96
CA GLU A 187 -5.79 -24.06 -13.75
C GLU A 187 -5.27 -24.07 -12.30
N CYS A 188 -5.39 -22.93 -11.60
CA CYS A 188 -4.96 -22.77 -10.20
C CYS A 188 -6.10 -22.20 -9.33
N PRO A 189 -7.20 -22.95 -9.14
CA PRO A 189 -8.34 -22.46 -8.38
C PRO A 189 -8.05 -22.44 -6.88
N LEU A 190 -8.58 -21.44 -6.19
CA LEU A 190 -8.53 -21.35 -4.73
C LEU A 190 -9.59 -22.29 -4.12
N LEU A 191 -9.21 -23.07 -3.11
CA LEU A 191 -10.16 -23.91 -2.36
C LEU A 191 -11.01 -23.03 -1.43
N ILE A 192 -12.34 -23.12 -1.60
CA ILE A 192 -13.32 -22.44 -0.76
C ILE A 192 -13.76 -23.36 0.38
N ILE A 193 -14.30 -24.51 0.07
CA ILE A 193 -14.81 -25.48 1.04
C ILE A 193 -14.71 -26.90 0.48
N GLN A 194 -14.58 -27.90 1.35
CA GLN A 194 -14.71 -29.29 1.00
C GLN A 194 -16.07 -29.81 1.52
N LEU A 195 -16.89 -30.34 0.64
CA LEU A 195 -18.19 -30.93 0.94
C LEU A 195 -18.08 -32.45 1.06
N ARG A 196 -18.70 -33.02 2.09
CA ARG A 196 -18.93 -34.44 2.22
C ARG A 196 -20.12 -34.87 1.33
N PRO A 197 -20.36 -36.16 1.12
CA PRO A 197 -21.58 -36.65 0.45
C PRO A 197 -22.85 -36.04 1.03
N ALA A 198 -23.77 -35.61 0.17
CA ALA A 198 -25.06 -34.99 0.49
C ALA A 198 -25.00 -33.67 1.26
N GLU A 199 -23.81 -33.01 1.31
CA GLU A 199 -23.69 -31.66 1.87
C GLU A 199 -23.95 -30.58 0.80
N THR A 200 -24.55 -29.48 1.28
CA THR A 200 -24.91 -28.29 0.49
C THR A 200 -24.26 -27.07 1.07
N PHE A 201 -23.81 -26.17 0.19
CA PHE A 201 -23.37 -24.84 0.60
C PHE A 201 -23.89 -23.77 -0.38
N LYS A 202 -24.68 -22.79 0.13
CA LYS A 202 -25.21 -21.68 -0.65
C LYS A 202 -24.90 -20.36 0.02
N CYS A 203 -24.27 -19.49 -0.72
CA CYS A 203 -23.84 -18.19 -0.21
C CYS A 203 -23.92 -17.12 -1.32
N THR A 204 -24.26 -15.90 -0.94
CA THR A 204 -24.09 -14.72 -1.76
C THR A 204 -23.28 -13.69 -0.99
N MET A 205 -22.32 -13.05 -1.63
CA MET A 205 -21.51 -12.03 -1.02
C MET A 205 -21.29 -10.84 -1.95
N ARG A 206 -21.24 -9.65 -1.37
CA ARG A 206 -21.06 -8.41 -2.11
C ARG A 206 -19.82 -7.69 -1.61
N ALA A 207 -18.99 -7.26 -2.57
CA ALA A 207 -17.83 -6.45 -2.27
C ALA A 207 -18.20 -4.97 -2.13
N VAL A 208 -17.40 -4.27 -1.35
CA VAL A 208 -17.46 -2.82 -1.19
C VAL A 208 -16.07 -2.24 -1.23
N LEU A 209 -16.01 -0.96 -1.63
CA LEU A 209 -14.79 -0.19 -1.66
C LEU A 209 -14.42 0.28 -0.25
N GLY A 210 -13.15 0.14 0.11
CA GLY A 210 -12.61 0.56 1.39
C GLY A 210 -11.10 0.72 1.33
N VAL A 211 -10.48 0.90 2.47
CA VAL A 211 -9.03 1.07 2.63
C VAL A 211 -8.50 0.20 3.77
N GLY A 212 -7.23 -0.20 3.69
CA GLY A 212 -6.58 -1.07 4.67
C GLY A 212 -6.53 -0.47 6.09
N GLU A 213 -6.54 0.86 6.22
CA GLU A 213 -6.60 1.56 7.50
C GLU A 213 -7.85 1.20 8.32
N ARG A 214 -8.96 0.87 7.67
CA ARG A 214 -10.18 0.43 8.32
C ARG A 214 -10.10 -1.03 8.80
N ASP A 215 -9.68 -1.90 7.91
CA ASP A 215 -9.57 -3.34 8.18
C ASP A 215 -8.62 -3.98 7.15
N ASN A 216 -7.84 -4.95 7.59
CA ASN A 216 -6.85 -5.63 6.77
C ASN A 216 -7.43 -6.39 5.55
N ILE A 217 -8.75 -6.67 5.53
CA ILE A 217 -9.38 -7.26 4.34
C ILE A 217 -9.26 -6.37 3.10
N TRP A 218 -9.12 -5.04 3.30
CA TRP A 218 -8.88 -4.05 2.23
C TRP A 218 -7.41 -3.73 2.00
N ALA A 219 -6.46 -4.42 2.64
CA ALA A 219 -5.06 -4.19 2.36
C ALA A 219 -4.76 -4.45 0.88
N SER A 220 -4.11 -3.52 0.21
CA SER A 220 -3.81 -3.64 -1.21
C SER A 220 -2.57 -4.46 -1.51
N ALA A 221 -1.68 -4.61 -0.53
CA ALA A 221 -0.49 -5.43 -0.58
C ALA A 221 -0.58 -6.63 0.37
N ALA A 222 -0.12 -7.78 -0.08
CA ALA A 222 0.06 -8.96 0.75
C ALA A 222 1.26 -8.78 1.67
N ASN A 223 2.33 -8.15 1.15
CA ASN A 223 3.54 -7.85 1.91
C ASN A 223 4.21 -6.60 1.35
N ALA A 224 4.77 -5.76 2.23
CA ALA A 224 5.64 -4.65 1.86
C ALA A 224 6.66 -4.40 2.97
N TYR A 225 7.93 -4.46 2.61
CA TYR A 225 9.02 -4.24 3.56
C TYR A 225 10.22 -3.62 2.85
N TYR A 226 11.14 -3.08 3.63
CA TYR A 226 12.40 -2.58 3.12
C TYR A 226 13.55 -3.05 4.00
N ASP A 227 14.72 -3.25 3.37
CA ASP A 227 15.98 -3.54 4.02
C ASP A 227 16.93 -2.37 3.80
N ASP A 228 17.40 -1.80 4.89
CA ASP A 228 18.48 -0.83 4.88
C ASP A 228 19.80 -1.59 4.93
N PHE A 229 20.53 -1.56 3.80
CA PHE A 229 21.87 -2.14 3.75
C PHE A 229 22.90 -1.27 4.50
N THR A 230 22.68 -1.07 5.76
CA THR A 230 23.75 -0.70 6.69
C THR A 230 24.59 -1.94 7.00
N THR A 231 25.02 -2.61 5.96
CA THR A 231 25.63 -3.91 5.94
C THR A 231 27.00 -3.91 6.57
N ASP A 232 27.36 -5.10 7.04
CA ASP A 232 28.69 -5.68 7.29
C ASP A 232 29.80 -4.76 7.87
N ASN A 233 29.70 -3.44 7.69
CA ASN A 233 30.59 -2.41 8.20
C ASN A 233 30.14 -1.76 9.51
N MET A 234 29.04 -2.21 10.14
CA MET A 234 28.69 -1.79 11.51
C MET A 234 29.73 -2.19 12.56
N LYS A 235 30.75 -2.95 12.18
CA LYS A 235 31.88 -3.28 13.06
C LYS A 235 32.85 -2.12 13.27
N GLU A 236 32.81 -1.10 12.40
CA GLU A 236 33.67 0.07 12.50
C GLU A 236 32.77 1.33 12.49
N GLY A 237 32.47 1.82 13.68
CA GLY A 237 31.55 2.92 13.96
C GLY A 237 31.44 4.00 12.88
N PHE A 238 30.21 4.44 12.60
CA PHE A 238 29.85 5.61 11.82
C PHE A 238 30.47 5.73 10.41
N ILE A 239 30.07 4.88 9.51
CA ILE A 239 30.31 5.15 8.09
C ILE A 239 28.97 5.58 7.46
N ASP A 240 28.92 6.84 7.03
CA ASP A 240 27.89 7.32 6.11
C ASP A 240 27.79 6.35 4.95
N ASN A 241 26.61 5.78 4.70
CA ASN A 241 26.33 5.02 3.50
C ASN A 241 26.27 6.04 2.34
N PRO A 242 27.34 6.23 1.56
CA PRO A 242 27.47 7.36 0.62
C PRO A 242 26.42 7.33 -0.49
N ASN A 243 25.73 6.21 -0.64
CA ASN A 243 24.72 5.99 -1.68
C ASN A 243 23.31 5.75 -1.14
N ASN A 244 23.10 5.78 0.18
CA ASN A 244 21.78 5.55 0.82
C ASN A 244 20.93 4.48 0.12
N LYS A 245 21.53 3.29 -0.09
CA LYS A 245 20.87 2.20 -0.79
C LYS A 245 19.87 1.51 0.12
N ILE A 246 18.61 1.44 -0.34
CA ILE A 246 17.52 0.78 0.36
C ILE A 246 16.84 -0.17 -0.62
N ASN A 247 16.69 -1.45 -0.26
CA ASN A 247 15.87 -2.35 -1.03
C ASN A 247 14.44 -2.32 -0.50
N PHE A 248 13.50 -2.06 -1.37
CA PHE A 248 12.09 -2.07 -1.08
C PHE A 248 11.41 -3.20 -1.85
N THR A 249 10.70 -4.04 -1.12
CA THR A 249 9.97 -5.17 -1.70
C THR A 249 8.48 -4.99 -1.46
N VAL A 250 7.69 -5.22 -2.52
CA VAL A 250 6.23 -5.21 -2.47
C VAL A 250 5.67 -6.46 -3.16
N GLU A 251 4.65 -7.04 -2.55
CA GLU A 251 3.87 -8.15 -3.04
C GLU A 251 2.40 -7.73 -3.07
N SER A 252 1.79 -7.70 -4.25
CA SER A 252 0.39 -7.34 -4.41
C SER A 252 -0.55 -8.46 -3.97
N GLN A 253 -1.75 -8.13 -3.51
CA GLN A 253 -2.85 -9.10 -3.34
C GLN A 253 -3.57 -9.44 -4.66
N GLY A 254 -3.09 -8.92 -5.80
CA GLY A 254 -3.61 -9.25 -7.14
C GLY A 254 -4.70 -8.31 -7.64
N GLN A 255 -5.15 -7.34 -6.85
CA GLN A 255 -6.10 -6.32 -7.32
C GLN A 255 -5.44 -5.31 -8.26
N TYR A 256 -4.21 -4.92 -7.97
CA TYR A 256 -3.35 -4.05 -8.78
C TYR A 256 -2.01 -4.72 -9.07
N ASP A 257 -1.39 -4.35 -10.19
CA ASP A 257 0.03 -4.67 -10.41
C ASP A 257 0.90 -3.87 -9.42
N GLU A 258 2.05 -4.42 -9.03
CA GLU A 258 2.97 -3.83 -8.05
C GLU A 258 3.42 -2.42 -8.44
N TYR A 259 3.69 -2.18 -9.73
CA TYR A 259 4.04 -0.84 -10.23
C TYR A 259 2.88 0.14 -10.10
N ILE A 260 1.67 -0.29 -10.46
CA ILE A 260 0.46 0.54 -10.35
C ILE A 260 0.19 0.88 -8.89
N LEU A 261 0.38 -0.09 -8.00
CA LEU A 261 0.21 0.10 -6.56
C LEU A 261 1.13 1.19 -6.02
N LEU A 262 2.43 1.14 -6.38
CA LEU A 262 3.42 2.14 -5.98
C LEU A 262 3.15 3.52 -6.58
N ILE A 263 2.72 3.58 -7.85
CA ILE A 263 2.33 4.83 -8.51
C ILE A 263 1.13 5.47 -7.80
N LYS A 264 0.11 4.67 -7.45
CA LYS A 264 -1.04 5.13 -6.68
C LYS A 264 -0.62 5.65 -5.30
N ALA A 265 0.33 4.99 -4.63
CA ALA A 265 0.87 5.43 -3.36
C ALA A 265 1.57 6.80 -3.46
N CYS A 266 2.39 7.02 -4.50
CA CYS A 266 2.99 8.33 -4.75
C CYS A 266 1.93 9.41 -4.94
N ASN A 267 0.91 9.15 -5.76
CA ASN A 267 -0.17 10.10 -6.03
C ASN A 267 -1.03 10.39 -4.79
N TYR A 268 -1.27 9.38 -3.96
CA TYR A 268 -1.92 9.56 -2.66
C TYR A 268 -1.14 10.51 -1.75
N ILE A 269 0.18 10.30 -1.62
CA ILE A 269 1.05 11.14 -0.77
C ILE A 269 1.05 12.59 -1.29
N VAL A 270 1.15 12.79 -2.61
CA VAL A 270 1.11 14.13 -3.21
C VAL A 270 -0.21 14.82 -2.91
N LYS A 271 -1.35 14.12 -3.07
CA LYS A 271 -2.68 14.66 -2.73
C LYS A 271 -2.79 15.04 -1.26
N LYS A 272 -2.33 14.16 -0.36
CA LYS A 272 -2.33 14.44 1.09
C LYS A 272 -1.52 15.67 1.45
N LEU A 273 -0.36 15.86 0.82
CA LEU A 273 0.47 17.06 1.02
C LEU A 273 -0.21 18.33 0.49
N ASP A 274 -0.97 18.23 -0.61
CA ASP A 274 -1.80 19.34 -1.11
C ASP A 274 -2.91 19.69 -0.11
N ASP A 275 -3.59 18.68 0.44
CA ASP A 275 -4.65 18.86 1.43
C ASP A 275 -4.10 19.52 2.72
N ILE A 276 -2.96 19.04 3.22
CA ILE A 276 -2.26 19.62 4.37
C ILE A 276 -1.83 21.07 4.08
N GLY A 277 -1.24 21.32 2.91
CA GLY A 277 -0.81 22.67 2.51
C GLY A 277 -1.99 23.65 2.40
N ASN A 278 -3.11 23.21 1.84
CA ASN A 278 -4.32 24.01 1.73
C ASN A 278 -4.95 24.31 3.10
N ASP A 279 -4.98 23.34 4.02
CA ASP A 279 -5.48 23.54 5.37
C ASP A 279 -4.59 24.53 6.15
N LEU A 280 -3.28 24.35 6.11
CA LEU A 280 -2.33 25.27 6.74
C LEU A 280 -2.45 26.69 6.17
N ASN A 281 -2.60 26.86 4.84
CA ASN A 281 -2.82 28.15 4.21
C ASN A 281 -4.07 28.84 4.75
N LYS A 282 -5.20 28.13 4.88
CA LYS A 282 -6.45 28.67 5.43
C LYS A 282 -6.27 29.10 6.88
N ARG A 283 -5.59 28.29 7.70
CA ARG A 283 -5.34 28.58 9.12
C ARG A 283 -4.41 29.78 9.30
N PHE A 284 -3.38 29.89 8.48
CA PHE A 284 -2.44 31.01 8.54
C PHE A 284 -3.05 32.33 8.02
N ALA A 285 -3.92 32.27 7.00
CA ALA A 285 -4.63 33.44 6.52
C ALA A 285 -5.68 33.98 7.52
N SER A 286 -6.23 33.12 8.37
CA SER A 286 -7.29 33.48 9.34
C SER A 286 -6.77 34.00 10.68
N LYS A 287 -5.47 33.85 10.97
CA LYS A 287 -4.86 34.27 12.23
C LYS A 287 -3.83 35.37 11.98
N GLU A 288 -3.88 36.45 12.79
CA GLU A 288 -2.73 37.33 12.96
C GLU A 288 -1.61 36.53 13.64
N ILE A 289 -0.73 35.95 12.81
CA ILE A 289 0.42 35.21 13.32
C ILE A 289 1.43 36.27 13.77
N LYS A 290 1.64 36.36 15.08
CA LYS A 290 2.71 37.16 15.65
C LYS A 290 4.03 36.66 15.06
N GLU A 291 4.88 37.59 14.63
CA GLU A 291 6.25 37.26 14.22
C GLU A 291 6.93 36.49 15.37
N SER A 292 7.18 35.21 15.17
CA SER A 292 7.81 34.32 16.13
C SER A 292 8.66 33.31 15.39
N ALA A 293 9.86 33.07 15.87
CA ALA A 293 10.73 32.02 15.38
C ALA A 293 10.21 30.60 15.70
N ASP A 294 9.31 30.50 16.72
CA ASP A 294 8.70 29.24 17.16
C ASP A 294 7.25 29.12 16.67
N LEU A 295 6.90 27.95 16.17
CA LEU A 295 5.54 27.63 15.73
C LEU A 295 5.21 26.16 16.08
N ILE A 296 3.96 25.93 16.47
CA ILE A 296 3.39 24.59 16.61
C ILE A 296 2.28 24.46 15.57
N ILE A 297 2.42 23.52 14.67
CA ILE A 297 1.37 23.14 13.71
C ILE A 297 0.71 21.84 14.18
N VAL A 298 -0.61 21.79 14.05
CA VAL A 298 -1.41 20.59 14.33
C VAL A 298 -1.94 20.08 12.99
N LEU A 299 -1.66 18.83 12.71
CA LEU A 299 -2.15 18.12 11.53
C LEU A 299 -3.30 17.22 11.97
N ASP A 300 -4.53 17.71 11.79
CA ASP A 300 -5.74 16.98 12.14
C ASP A 300 -6.04 15.90 11.09
N GLY A 301 -6.45 14.72 11.53
CA GLY A 301 -6.72 13.58 10.66
C GLY A 301 -5.45 12.89 10.12
N GLU A 302 -4.26 13.28 10.62
CA GLU A 302 -3.00 12.69 10.23
C GLU A 302 -2.34 11.92 11.39
N ASP A 303 -1.53 10.94 11.01
CA ASP A 303 -0.75 10.12 11.94
C ASP A 303 0.77 10.36 11.81
N HIS A 304 1.53 9.50 12.42
CA HIS A 304 2.99 9.52 12.34
C HIS A 304 3.53 9.38 10.91
N THR A 305 2.77 8.85 9.93
CA THR A 305 3.24 8.64 8.56
C THR A 305 3.54 9.96 7.87
N MET A 306 2.54 10.84 7.78
CA MET A 306 2.69 12.16 7.17
C MET A 306 3.44 13.12 8.09
N GLY A 307 3.20 13.02 9.42
CA GLY A 307 3.89 13.84 10.40
C GLY A 307 5.39 13.63 10.42
N GLN A 308 5.87 12.38 10.41
CA GLN A 308 7.30 12.07 10.42
C GLN A 308 7.97 12.42 9.08
N LEU A 309 7.26 12.23 7.97
CA LEU A 309 7.75 12.64 6.67
C LEU A 309 8.03 14.15 6.65
N LEU A 310 7.05 14.97 7.04
CA LEU A 310 7.20 16.42 7.06
C LEU A 310 8.27 16.86 8.09
N ASN A 311 8.28 16.26 9.29
CA ASN A 311 9.27 16.55 10.32
C ASN A 311 10.70 16.26 9.88
N TYR A 312 10.94 15.14 9.19
CA TYR A 312 12.26 14.79 8.65
C TYR A 312 12.78 15.86 7.66
N PHE A 313 11.94 16.29 6.74
CA PHE A 313 12.32 17.30 5.77
C PHE A 313 12.53 18.67 6.43
N LEU A 314 11.71 19.03 7.42
CA LEU A 314 11.89 20.27 8.20
C LEU A 314 13.21 20.27 9.00
N GLN A 315 13.59 19.15 9.60
CA GLN A 315 14.87 19.02 10.32
C GLN A 315 16.09 19.24 9.43
N ASN A 316 15.95 18.95 8.12
CA ASN A 316 17.01 19.15 7.14
C ASN A 316 17.01 20.53 6.47
N HIS A 317 16.02 21.39 6.79
CA HIS A 317 15.95 22.73 6.24
C HIS A 317 17.01 23.66 6.89
N PRO A 318 17.77 24.45 6.10
CA PRO A 318 18.86 25.29 6.63
C PRO A 318 18.39 26.33 7.63
N ASP A 319 17.19 26.88 7.46
CA ASP A 319 16.61 27.93 8.29
C ASP A 319 15.91 27.37 9.56
N VAL A 320 15.78 26.05 9.68
CA VAL A 320 15.16 25.39 10.84
C VAL A 320 16.25 24.93 11.79
N MET A 321 16.23 25.44 13.02
CA MET A 321 17.16 25.02 14.07
C MET A 321 16.78 23.67 14.65
N CYS A 322 15.48 23.47 14.91
CA CYS A 322 14.96 22.20 15.38
C CYS A 322 13.50 22.00 14.93
N SER A 323 13.14 20.75 14.70
CA SER A 323 11.77 20.33 14.47
C SER A 323 11.52 19.03 15.23
N GLY A 324 10.37 18.90 15.87
CA GLY A 324 10.00 17.74 16.66
C GLY A 324 8.54 17.38 16.49
N LEU A 325 8.28 16.09 16.27
CA LEU A 325 6.94 15.52 16.15
C LEU A 325 6.48 14.98 17.52
N SER A 326 5.22 15.21 17.84
CA SER A 326 4.55 14.60 18.99
C SER A 326 3.11 14.20 18.65
N LYS A 327 2.61 13.16 19.28
CA LYS A 327 1.21 12.75 19.27
C LYS A 327 0.71 12.82 20.71
N PRO A 328 0.12 13.95 21.13
CA PRO A 328 -0.25 14.17 22.54
C PRO A 328 -1.29 13.18 23.06
N ASP A 329 -2.21 12.77 22.20
CA ASP A 329 -3.23 11.77 22.52
C ASP A 329 -3.24 10.65 21.46
N HIS A 330 -3.03 9.41 21.92
CA HIS A 330 -3.01 8.25 21.03
C HIS A 330 -4.40 7.90 20.46
N LEU A 331 -5.48 8.30 21.11
CA LEU A 331 -6.86 8.04 20.69
C LEU A 331 -7.35 9.03 19.64
N VAL A 332 -6.71 10.21 19.56
CA VAL A 332 -7.06 11.24 18.59
C VAL A 332 -6.15 11.15 17.38
N ASN A 333 -6.75 11.13 16.19
CA ASN A 333 -5.99 11.12 14.94
C ASN A 333 -5.51 12.53 14.62
N SER A 334 -4.50 12.99 15.35
CA SER A 334 -3.82 14.26 15.14
C SER A 334 -2.38 14.18 15.62
N VAL A 335 -1.50 14.87 14.95
CA VAL A 335 -0.08 15.00 15.33
C VAL A 335 0.30 16.46 15.37
N GLN A 336 1.26 16.78 16.24
CA GLN A 336 1.79 18.15 16.41
C GLN A 336 3.26 18.17 15.99
N ILE A 337 3.62 19.15 15.17
CA ILE A 337 5.02 19.43 14.84
C ILE A 337 5.37 20.79 15.42
N ARG A 338 6.36 20.79 16.30
CA ARG A 338 6.97 22.02 16.82
C ARG A 338 8.20 22.34 15.97
N ILE A 339 8.26 23.59 15.52
CA ILE A 339 9.33 24.10 14.64
C ILE A 339 9.92 25.33 15.31
N SER A 340 11.25 25.40 15.37
CA SER A 340 12.01 26.56 15.80
C SER A 340 13.00 26.94 14.71
N CYS A 341 12.94 28.18 14.25
CA CYS A 341 13.82 28.73 13.24
C CYS A 341 14.93 29.58 13.89
N ALA A 342 15.94 29.97 13.10
CA ALA A 342 16.97 30.88 13.52
C ALA A 342 16.38 32.29 13.83
N ASP A 343 17.01 33.03 14.73
CA ASP A 343 16.49 34.33 15.27
C ASP A 343 16.33 35.42 14.18
N ASP A 344 17.01 35.30 13.05
CA ASP A 344 16.90 36.21 11.90
C ASP A 344 15.67 35.88 11.01
N ILE A 345 15.01 34.74 11.26
CA ILE A 345 13.84 34.29 10.50
C ILE A 345 12.57 34.67 11.25
N LYS A 346 11.83 35.60 10.67
CA LYS A 346 10.63 36.14 11.29
C LYS A 346 9.44 35.20 11.39
N SER A 347 9.43 34.12 10.56
CA SER A 347 8.33 33.17 10.56
C SER A 347 8.74 31.82 9.94
N PRO A 348 8.39 30.67 10.61
CA PRO A 348 8.62 29.32 10.08
C PRO A 348 7.66 28.91 8.96
N ILE A 349 6.71 29.75 8.58
CA ILE A 349 5.69 29.42 7.56
C ILE A 349 6.34 29.12 6.22
N LYS A 350 7.29 29.96 5.76
CA LYS A 350 7.97 29.76 4.48
C LYS A 350 8.73 28.44 4.41
N PRO A 351 9.58 28.06 5.37
CA PRO A 351 10.20 26.72 5.42
C PRO A 351 9.20 25.56 5.33
N ILE A 352 8.03 25.66 5.97
CA ILE A 352 7.02 24.62 5.94
C ILE A 352 6.53 24.36 4.51
N PHE A 353 6.15 25.42 3.77
CA PHE A 353 5.64 25.28 2.40
C PHE A 353 6.75 24.88 1.42
N GLU A 354 7.98 25.33 1.63
CA GLU A 354 9.12 24.90 0.83
C GLU A 354 9.35 23.39 0.98
N GLN A 355 9.26 22.86 2.21
CA GLN A 355 9.41 21.42 2.44
C GLN A 355 8.24 20.61 1.91
N ILE A 356 7.01 21.07 2.08
CA ILE A 356 5.84 20.42 1.46
C ILE A 356 6.04 20.29 -0.05
N ASN A 357 6.48 21.35 -0.73
CA ASN A 357 6.73 21.32 -2.17
C ASN A 357 7.89 20.38 -2.55
N LEU A 358 8.98 20.39 -1.78
CA LEU A 358 10.12 19.50 -2.03
C LEU A 358 9.71 18.02 -1.88
N ILE A 359 8.91 17.68 -0.87
CA ILE A 359 8.39 16.32 -0.69
C ILE A 359 7.51 15.93 -1.88
N LYS A 360 6.63 16.81 -2.34
CA LYS A 360 5.79 16.57 -3.52
C LYS A 360 6.63 16.32 -4.76
N GLU A 361 7.63 17.14 -5.03
CA GLU A 361 8.56 16.96 -6.15
C GLU A 361 9.30 15.63 -6.06
N THR A 362 9.67 15.22 -4.84
CA THR A 362 10.34 13.93 -4.58
C THR A 362 9.43 12.75 -5.00
N TYR A 363 8.18 12.72 -4.56
CA TYR A 363 7.26 11.63 -4.91
C TYR A 363 6.82 11.67 -6.37
N LEU A 364 6.68 12.85 -6.99
CA LEU A 364 6.44 12.98 -8.43
C LEU A 364 7.65 12.50 -9.26
N HIS A 365 8.87 12.68 -8.76
CA HIS A 365 10.07 12.14 -9.39
C HIS A 365 10.10 10.60 -9.31
N ILE A 366 9.81 10.04 -8.13
CA ILE A 366 9.69 8.58 -7.92
C ILE A 366 8.62 8.00 -8.86
N GLU A 367 7.44 8.61 -8.93
CA GLU A 367 6.37 8.20 -9.83
C GLU A 367 6.81 8.15 -11.29
N LYS A 368 7.52 9.20 -11.77
CA LYS A 368 8.04 9.24 -13.14
C LYS A 368 9.01 8.10 -13.44
N ILE A 369 9.88 7.75 -12.48
CA ILE A 369 10.79 6.61 -12.62
C ILE A 369 10.01 5.30 -12.69
N LEU A 370 9.05 5.10 -11.77
CA LEU A 370 8.21 3.90 -11.73
C LEU A 370 7.40 3.72 -13.02
N ASN A 371 6.83 4.79 -13.58
CA ASN A 371 6.13 4.77 -14.86
C ASN A 371 7.06 4.35 -16.00
N LYS A 372 8.30 4.86 -16.05
CA LYS A 372 9.29 4.44 -17.06
C LYS A 372 9.66 2.97 -16.94
N LEU A 373 9.82 2.46 -15.70
CA LEU A 373 10.12 1.05 -15.44
C LEU A 373 8.96 0.14 -15.84
N ASN A 374 7.72 0.52 -15.49
CA ASN A 374 6.51 -0.21 -15.87
C ASN A 374 6.36 -0.31 -17.41
N ASN A 375 6.56 0.80 -18.13
CA ASN A 375 6.46 0.81 -19.60
C ASN A 375 7.54 -0.07 -20.25
N LYS A 376 8.79 0.02 -19.78
CA LYS A 376 9.87 -0.88 -20.26
C LYS A 376 9.56 -2.35 -20.01
N HIS A 377 8.84 -2.67 -18.94
CA HIS A 377 8.44 -4.03 -18.63
C HIS A 377 7.34 -4.52 -19.58
N LYS A 378 6.35 -3.68 -19.89
CA LYS A 378 5.25 -4.00 -20.83
C LYS A 378 5.73 -4.18 -22.26
N GLU A 379 6.77 -3.47 -22.68
CA GLU A 379 7.38 -3.56 -24.01
C GLU A 379 8.27 -4.80 -24.22
N LYS A 380 8.59 -5.57 -23.17
CA LYS A 380 9.32 -6.85 -23.23
C LYS A 380 8.41 -8.04 -22.98
N PRO A 381 7.45 -8.37 -23.86
CA PRO A 381 6.72 -9.62 -23.74
C PRO A 381 7.66 -10.77 -24.10
N ASN A 382 7.97 -11.64 -23.14
CA ASN A 382 8.43 -13.03 -23.31
C ASN A 382 9.59 -13.32 -24.29
N SER A 383 10.67 -12.54 -24.33
CA SER A 383 11.85 -12.92 -25.12
C SER A 383 12.81 -13.91 -24.41
N ARG A 384 12.49 -14.40 -23.21
CA ARG A 384 13.35 -15.34 -22.46
C ARG A 384 12.85 -16.81 -22.42
N MET A 385 11.82 -17.16 -23.19
CA MET A 385 11.51 -18.57 -23.45
C MET A 385 12.00 -19.01 -24.85
N LYS A 386 13.28 -18.83 -25.15
CA LYS A 386 13.95 -19.65 -26.15
C LYS A 386 14.86 -20.62 -25.40
N THR A 387 14.30 -21.77 -25.13
CA THR A 387 14.93 -23.04 -24.83
C THR A 387 16.25 -23.20 -25.55
N LYS A 388 17.32 -23.38 -24.79
CA LYS A 388 18.43 -24.18 -25.27
C LYS A 388 17.94 -25.64 -25.30
N ARG A 389 17.84 -26.20 -26.50
CA ARG A 389 17.79 -27.63 -26.74
C ARG A 389 19.09 -28.26 -26.29
#